data_7ce9fdb231e0611d4810811c1f2d8626
#
_entry.id   7ce9fdb231e0611d4810811c1f2d8626
#
_cell.length_a   1.000
_cell.length_b   1.000
_cell.length_c   1.000
_cell.angle_alpha   90.00
_cell.angle_beta   90.00
_cell.angle_gamma   90.00
#
_symmetry.space_group_name_H-M   'P 1'
#
loop_
_entity.id
_entity.type
_entity.pdbx_description
1 polymer ?
#
loop_
_entity_poly.entity_id
_entity_poly.type
_entity_poly.pdbx_seq_one_letter_code
_entity_poly.pdbx_strand_id
1 'polypeptide(L)'
;ASPSSEVTAAPAASKRWFEELLEIKNELYSEHLFQIQFSINSTDPAQRDHMMPIAKMSFDEISKFGKRFVRRGERKAALNFTTVKGLDYDADVIARHFSPEHFCVKMTPLNPTESADEAGLRSSFEEIAEPFAEKLTGHGFDVILSIGDLKENEIGSNCGQSVRRLHKSI
;
A
#
# COMPACT_ATOMS: atom_id res chain seq x y z
N ALA A 1 -7.43 19.52 -12.70
CA ALA A 1 -7.12 18.10 -12.90
C ALA A 1 -7.46 17.34 -11.61
N SER A 2 -8.05 16.17 -11.73
CA SER A 2 -8.33 15.33 -10.56
C SER A 2 -7.00 14.80 -9.99
N PRO A 3 -6.90 14.60 -8.65
CA PRO A 3 -5.74 13.97 -8.05
C PRO A 3 -5.54 12.57 -8.64
N SER A 4 -4.29 12.24 -8.98
CA SER A 4 -3.90 10.91 -9.46
C SER A 4 -3.15 10.14 -8.36
N SER A 5 -3.27 8.83 -8.37
CA SER A 5 -2.49 7.96 -7.49
C SER A 5 -2.06 6.69 -8.22
N GLU A 6 -0.89 6.19 -7.87
CA GLU A 6 -0.36 4.92 -8.35
C GLU A 6 -0.15 3.99 -7.15
N VAL A 7 -0.62 2.75 -7.27
CA VAL A 7 -0.44 1.70 -6.25
C VAL A 7 0.47 0.62 -6.81
N THR A 8 1.53 0.29 -6.09
CA THR A 8 2.54 -0.65 -6.58
C THR A 8 3.09 -1.56 -5.49
N ALA A 9 3.38 -2.81 -5.85
CA ALA A 9 4.18 -3.73 -5.05
C ALA A 9 5.68 -3.41 -5.08
N ALA A 10 6.08 -2.38 -5.83
CA ALA A 10 7.46 -1.96 -6.04
C ALA A 10 8.37 -3.08 -6.58
N PRO A 11 8.09 -3.67 -7.77
CA PRO A 11 8.93 -4.72 -8.33
C PRO A 11 10.36 -4.23 -8.54
N ALA A 12 11.36 -5.03 -8.15
CA ALA A 12 12.77 -4.67 -8.29
C ALA A 12 13.21 -4.45 -9.76
N ALA A 13 12.55 -5.15 -10.71
CA ALA A 13 12.79 -4.98 -12.13
C ALA A 13 12.31 -3.63 -12.69
N SER A 14 11.46 -2.90 -11.97
CA SER A 14 10.83 -1.66 -12.44
C SER A 14 11.61 -0.40 -12.04
N LYS A 15 12.90 -0.50 -11.68
CA LYS A 15 13.70 0.66 -11.23
C LYS A 15 13.69 1.81 -12.25
N ARG A 16 13.84 1.51 -13.55
CA ARG A 16 13.79 2.52 -14.60
C ARG A 16 12.44 3.21 -14.67
N TRP A 17 11.36 2.47 -14.56
CA TRP A 17 10.00 3.01 -14.53
C TRP A 17 9.80 3.98 -13.35
N PHE A 18 10.35 3.66 -12.17
CA PHE A 18 10.27 4.56 -11.01
C PHE A 18 11.01 5.89 -11.23
N GLU A 19 12.16 5.86 -11.91
CA GLU A 19 12.89 7.09 -12.25
C GLU A 19 12.10 7.92 -13.29
N GLU A 20 11.57 7.30 -14.33
CA GLU A 20 10.71 7.96 -15.33
C GLU A 20 9.44 8.55 -14.68
N LEU A 21 8.80 7.80 -13.76
CA LEU A 21 7.65 8.29 -13.01
C LEU A 21 7.97 9.53 -12.18
N LEU A 22 9.13 9.54 -11.53
CA LEU A 22 9.59 10.69 -10.74
C LEU A 22 9.77 11.93 -11.62
N GLU A 23 10.37 11.78 -12.80
CA GLU A 23 10.56 12.87 -13.78
C GLU A 23 9.20 13.39 -14.25
N ILE A 24 8.32 12.53 -14.73
CA ILE A 24 6.97 12.88 -15.20
C ILE A 24 6.17 13.60 -14.10
N LYS A 25 6.20 13.05 -12.87
CA LYS A 25 5.53 13.67 -11.73
C LYS A 25 6.04 15.08 -11.49
N ASN A 26 7.36 15.27 -11.54
CA ASN A 26 7.98 16.56 -11.29
C ASN A 26 7.70 17.61 -12.39
N GLU A 27 7.49 17.16 -13.63
CA GLU A 27 7.22 18.05 -14.77
C GLU A 27 5.73 18.38 -14.91
N LEU A 28 4.85 17.38 -14.74
CA LEU A 28 3.45 17.51 -15.13
C LEU A 28 2.48 17.68 -13.97
N TYR A 29 2.87 17.29 -12.76
CA TYR A 29 1.99 17.35 -11.59
C TYR A 29 2.52 18.38 -10.60
N SER A 30 1.75 19.44 -10.40
CA SER A 30 1.96 20.38 -9.32
C SER A 30 1.57 19.78 -7.97
N GLU A 31 1.86 20.51 -6.91
CA GLU A 31 1.58 20.14 -5.51
C GLU A 31 0.23 19.42 -5.32
N HIS A 32 0.22 18.35 -4.56
CA HIS A 32 -0.96 17.55 -4.15
C HIS A 32 -1.69 16.77 -5.26
N LEU A 33 -1.28 16.85 -6.51
CA LEU A 33 -1.99 16.18 -7.61
C LEU A 33 -1.57 14.72 -7.84
N PHE A 34 -0.45 14.30 -7.28
CA PHE A 34 0.01 12.91 -7.44
C PHE A 34 0.42 12.30 -6.10
N GLN A 35 0.07 11.03 -5.90
CA GLN A 35 0.48 10.24 -4.74
C GLN A 35 0.91 8.85 -5.18
N ILE A 36 2.05 8.37 -4.68
CA ILE A 36 2.45 6.97 -4.83
C ILE A 36 2.05 6.18 -3.58
N GLN A 37 1.61 4.94 -3.76
CA GLN A 37 1.27 4.03 -2.69
C GLN A 37 2.04 2.72 -2.87
N PHE A 38 2.75 2.29 -1.84
CA PHE A 38 3.50 1.04 -1.82
C PHE A 38 2.75 -0.03 -1.05
N SER A 39 2.47 -1.17 -1.68
CA SER A 39 1.90 -2.34 -1.00
C SER A 39 2.96 -2.96 -0.10
N ILE A 40 2.73 -2.89 1.21
CA ILE A 40 3.63 -3.43 2.24
C ILE A 40 3.10 -4.75 2.78
N ASN A 41 1.84 -4.76 3.24
CA ASN A 41 1.04 -5.88 3.74
C ASN A 41 1.53 -6.54 5.03
N SER A 42 2.83 -6.62 5.29
CA SER A 42 3.42 -7.10 6.54
C SER A 42 4.71 -6.36 6.86
N THR A 43 5.03 -6.22 8.14
CA THR A 43 6.31 -5.70 8.62
C THR A 43 7.41 -6.77 8.69
N ASP A 44 7.05 -8.04 8.57
CA ASP A 44 8.00 -9.14 8.42
C ASP A 44 8.33 -9.39 6.94
N PRO A 45 9.63 -9.37 6.55
CA PRO A 45 10.04 -9.54 5.16
C PRO A 45 9.65 -10.90 4.56
N ALA A 46 9.70 -11.99 5.34
CA ALA A 46 9.37 -13.32 4.84
C ALA A 46 7.86 -13.46 4.58
N GLN A 47 7.03 -12.91 5.47
CA GLN A 47 5.58 -12.85 5.25
C GLN A 47 5.25 -11.96 4.05
N ARG A 48 5.96 -10.82 3.88
CA ARG A 48 5.81 -9.96 2.72
C ARG A 48 6.18 -10.68 1.42
N ASP A 49 7.22 -11.52 1.44
CA ASP A 49 7.62 -12.33 0.29
C ASP A 49 6.59 -13.41 -0.03
N HIS A 50 6.01 -14.03 0.99
CA HIS A 50 4.93 -15.00 0.82
C HIS A 50 3.66 -14.38 0.22
N MET A 51 3.25 -13.21 0.71
CA MET A 51 2.06 -12.50 0.22
C MET A 51 2.22 -11.96 -1.20
N MET A 52 3.43 -11.58 -1.57
CA MET A 52 3.76 -11.02 -2.88
C MET A 52 5.00 -11.72 -3.43
N PRO A 53 4.86 -12.91 -4.05
CA PRO A 53 5.98 -13.76 -4.48
C PRO A 53 6.67 -13.25 -5.75
N ILE A 54 7.09 -11.98 -5.73
CA ILE A 54 7.87 -11.33 -6.79
C ILE A 54 9.10 -10.66 -6.16
N ALA A 55 10.19 -10.56 -6.92
CA ALA A 55 11.32 -9.75 -6.51
C ALA A 55 10.89 -8.29 -6.41
N LYS A 56 11.01 -7.69 -5.23
CA LYS A 56 10.51 -6.34 -4.92
C LYS A 56 11.53 -5.52 -4.13
N MET A 57 11.37 -4.22 -4.11
CA MET A 57 12.19 -3.31 -3.32
C MET A 57 12.08 -3.65 -1.83
N SER A 58 13.22 -3.60 -1.14
CA SER A 58 13.31 -3.62 0.32
C SER A 58 12.70 -2.35 0.92
N PHE A 59 12.45 -2.34 2.23
CA PHE A 59 11.98 -1.14 2.93
C PHE A 59 12.94 0.03 2.77
N ASP A 60 14.26 -0.23 2.81
CA ASP A 60 15.28 0.81 2.63
C ASP A 60 15.26 1.38 1.21
N GLU A 61 15.06 0.56 0.18
CA GLU A 61 14.94 1.03 -1.21
C GLU A 61 13.68 1.86 -1.40
N ILE A 62 12.54 1.43 -0.84
CA ILE A 62 11.29 2.20 -0.86
C ILE A 62 11.47 3.52 -0.10
N SER A 63 12.11 3.49 1.06
CA SER A 63 12.40 4.68 1.87
C SER A 63 13.24 5.69 1.10
N LYS A 64 14.33 5.25 0.47
CA LYS A 64 15.19 6.10 -0.35
C LYS A 64 14.45 6.71 -1.53
N PHE A 65 13.62 5.92 -2.21
CA PHE A 65 12.83 6.42 -3.33
C PHE A 65 11.79 7.43 -2.87
N GLY A 66 11.01 7.13 -1.82
CA GLY A 66 9.96 8.01 -1.32
C GLY A 66 10.48 9.37 -0.84
N LYS A 67 11.66 9.40 -0.21
CA LYS A 67 12.33 10.66 0.18
C LYS A 67 12.69 11.55 -1.03
N ARG A 68 12.99 10.96 -2.18
CA ARG A 68 13.25 11.69 -3.44
C ARG A 68 11.95 12.09 -4.13
N PHE A 69 10.93 11.24 -3.99
CA PHE A 69 9.64 11.41 -4.65
C PHE A 69 8.82 12.53 -4.02
N VAL A 70 8.80 12.63 -2.68
CA VAL A 70 8.00 13.59 -1.92
C VAL A 70 8.81 14.86 -1.68
N ARG A 71 8.44 15.94 -2.35
CA ARG A 71 8.99 17.28 -2.11
C ARG A 71 8.16 18.02 -1.07
N ARG A 72 8.71 19.10 -0.53
CA ARG A 72 8.03 19.95 0.45
C ARG A 72 6.69 20.46 -0.11
N GLY A 73 5.62 20.26 0.64
CA GLY A 73 4.28 20.67 0.25
C GLY A 73 3.52 19.65 -0.60
N GLU A 74 4.14 18.55 -1.02
CA GLU A 74 3.50 17.46 -1.75
C GLU A 74 2.81 16.44 -0.83
N ARG A 75 1.96 15.59 -1.41
CA ARG A 75 1.34 14.48 -0.68
C ARG A 75 2.40 13.45 -0.32
N LYS A 76 2.39 12.99 0.94
CA LYS A 76 3.25 11.90 1.41
C LYS A 76 3.02 10.63 0.59
N ALA A 77 4.06 9.85 0.39
CA ALA A 77 3.94 8.50 -0.13
C ALA A 77 3.19 7.62 0.88
N ALA A 78 2.29 6.77 0.42
CA ALA A 78 1.52 5.92 1.30
C ALA A 78 2.12 4.51 1.40
N LEU A 79 2.29 4.02 2.61
CA LEU A 79 2.57 2.61 2.91
C LEU A 79 1.22 1.92 3.12
N ASN A 80 0.82 1.08 2.16
CA ASN A 80 -0.50 0.45 2.18
C ASN A 80 -0.42 -0.96 2.78
N PHE A 81 -1.22 -1.18 3.81
CA PHE A 81 -1.40 -2.45 4.49
C PHE A 81 -2.81 -2.97 4.28
N THR A 82 -2.91 -4.10 3.58
CA THR A 82 -4.11 -4.92 3.63
C THR A 82 -4.01 -5.80 4.87
N THR A 83 -4.92 -5.64 5.82
CA THR A 83 -4.84 -6.35 7.10
C THR A 83 -5.36 -7.77 6.97
N VAL A 84 -4.46 -8.72 7.14
CA VAL A 84 -4.71 -10.17 7.01
C VAL A 84 -4.32 -10.87 8.31
N LYS A 85 -5.15 -11.79 8.76
CA LYS A 85 -4.92 -12.56 9.99
C LYS A 85 -3.64 -13.40 9.88
N GLY A 86 -2.81 -13.33 10.91
CA GLY A 86 -1.54 -14.06 10.98
C GLY A 86 -0.35 -13.35 10.35
N LEU A 87 -0.53 -12.12 9.87
CA LEU A 87 0.58 -11.26 9.46
C LEU A 87 1.01 -10.33 10.61
N ASP A 88 2.27 -9.91 10.57
CA ASP A 88 2.87 -9.05 11.57
C ASP A 88 2.72 -7.57 11.20
N TYR A 89 2.35 -6.75 12.19
CA TYR A 89 2.14 -5.32 12.09
C TYR A 89 2.86 -4.63 13.25
N ASP A 90 4.14 -4.28 13.05
CA ASP A 90 5.02 -3.68 14.04
C ASP A 90 5.34 -2.23 13.65
N ALA A 91 4.87 -1.26 14.46
CA ALA A 91 5.07 0.17 14.23
C ALA A 91 6.54 0.58 14.40
N ASP A 92 7.30 -0.11 15.26
CA ASP A 92 8.73 0.17 15.46
C ASP A 92 9.55 -0.22 14.23
N VAL A 93 9.15 -1.29 13.52
CA VAL A 93 9.76 -1.66 12.24
C VAL A 93 9.53 -0.55 11.21
N ILE A 94 8.30 -0.04 11.10
CA ILE A 94 7.99 1.05 10.18
C ILE A 94 8.78 2.32 10.55
N ALA A 95 8.83 2.70 11.81
CA ALA A 95 9.55 3.89 12.27
C ALA A 95 11.06 3.81 12.06
N ARG A 96 11.66 2.61 12.09
CA ARG A 96 13.10 2.42 11.79
C ARG A 96 13.44 2.65 10.33
N HIS A 97 12.56 2.30 9.40
CA HIS A 97 12.84 2.38 7.96
C HIS A 97 12.31 3.65 7.30
N PHE A 98 11.19 4.18 7.78
CA PHE A 98 10.45 5.26 7.11
C PHE A 98 10.37 6.52 7.98
N SER A 99 10.43 7.69 7.32
CA SER A 99 10.24 8.98 8.00
C SER A 99 8.79 9.44 7.88
N PRO A 100 8.14 9.84 8.98
CA PRO A 100 6.77 10.38 8.94
C PRO A 100 6.66 11.71 8.18
N GLU A 101 7.79 12.36 7.89
CA GLU A 101 7.81 13.55 7.03
C GLU A 101 7.44 13.24 5.57
N HIS A 102 7.86 12.06 5.07
CA HIS A 102 7.70 11.67 3.67
C HIS A 102 6.66 10.58 3.46
N PHE A 103 6.27 9.87 4.53
CA PHE A 103 5.37 8.73 4.44
C PHE A 103 4.16 8.89 5.37
N CYS A 104 3.01 8.40 4.89
CA CYS A 104 1.85 8.11 5.71
C CYS A 104 1.53 6.60 5.61
N VAL A 105 0.72 6.10 6.53
CA VAL A 105 0.29 4.70 6.51
C VAL A 105 -1.19 4.64 6.18
N LYS A 106 -1.55 3.77 5.23
CA LYS A 106 -2.94 3.48 4.89
C LYS A 106 -3.24 2.03 5.20
N MET A 107 -4.31 1.78 5.93
CA MET A 107 -4.79 0.43 6.22
C MET A 107 -6.15 0.19 5.59
N THR A 108 -6.30 -0.98 4.98
CA THR A 108 -7.54 -1.43 4.35
C THR A 108 -7.87 -2.84 4.82
N PRO A 109 -9.16 -3.19 4.97
CA PRO A 109 -9.53 -4.58 5.17
C PRO A 109 -9.17 -5.42 3.95
N LEU A 110 -8.98 -6.71 4.15
CA LEU A 110 -8.88 -7.66 3.03
C LEU A 110 -10.23 -7.73 2.31
N ASN A 111 -10.21 -7.46 1.01
CA ASN A 111 -11.40 -7.66 0.20
C ASN A 111 -11.75 -9.15 0.08
N PRO A 112 -13.01 -9.54 0.26
CA PRO A 112 -13.45 -10.91 0.04
C PRO A 112 -13.40 -11.22 -1.46
N THR A 113 -12.34 -11.92 -1.87
CA THR A 113 -12.17 -12.39 -3.24
C THR A 113 -12.13 -13.91 -3.26
N GLU A 114 -12.52 -14.52 -4.37
CA GLU A 114 -12.44 -15.98 -4.53
C GLU A 114 -11.02 -16.51 -4.26
N SER A 115 -9.99 -15.76 -4.70
CA SER A 115 -8.58 -16.10 -4.41
C SER A 115 -8.21 -16.01 -2.94
N ALA A 116 -8.75 -15.03 -2.21
CA ALA A 116 -8.50 -14.90 -0.78
C ALA A 116 -9.16 -16.06 -0.01
N ASP A 117 -10.38 -16.45 -0.41
CA ASP A 117 -11.10 -17.58 0.20
C ASP A 117 -10.42 -18.91 -0.10
N GLU A 118 -9.99 -19.16 -1.33
CA GLU A 118 -9.23 -20.35 -1.73
C GLU A 118 -7.89 -20.46 -0.97
N ALA A 119 -7.23 -19.31 -0.71
CA ALA A 119 -6.01 -19.25 0.09
C ALA A 119 -6.26 -19.27 1.61
N GLY A 120 -7.51 -19.33 2.07
CA GLY A 120 -7.87 -19.33 3.49
C GLY A 120 -7.57 -17.99 4.19
N LEU A 121 -7.37 -16.91 3.47
CA LEU A 121 -7.06 -15.60 4.04
C LEU A 121 -8.31 -14.98 4.68
N ARG A 122 -8.12 -14.33 5.82
CA ARG A 122 -9.18 -13.61 6.54
C ARG A 122 -8.71 -12.24 6.93
N SER A 123 -9.61 -11.25 6.90
CA SER A 123 -9.31 -9.91 7.38
C SER A 123 -9.10 -9.91 8.90
N SER A 124 -8.15 -9.11 9.36
CA SER A 124 -7.92 -8.79 10.77
C SER A 124 -8.10 -7.29 11.04
N PHE A 125 -8.80 -6.58 10.17
CA PHE A 125 -8.90 -5.13 10.24
C PHE A 125 -9.45 -4.64 11.58
N GLU A 126 -10.54 -5.23 12.06
CA GLU A 126 -11.17 -4.84 13.32
C GLU A 126 -10.28 -5.08 14.55
N GLU A 127 -9.40 -6.08 14.48
CA GLU A 127 -8.50 -6.44 15.59
C GLU A 127 -7.21 -5.62 15.59
N ILE A 128 -6.70 -5.26 14.41
CA ILE A 128 -5.34 -4.75 14.23
C ILE A 128 -5.31 -3.25 13.90
N ALA A 129 -6.31 -2.73 13.19
CA ALA A 129 -6.21 -1.40 12.60
C ALA A 129 -6.04 -0.28 13.66
N GLU A 130 -6.87 -0.25 14.69
CA GLU A 130 -6.78 0.77 15.74
C GLU A 130 -5.51 0.67 16.57
N PRO A 131 -5.14 -0.50 17.17
CA PRO A 131 -3.92 -0.59 17.97
C PRO A 131 -2.64 -0.30 17.17
N PHE A 132 -2.59 -0.68 15.90
CA PHE A 132 -1.45 -0.38 15.05
C PHE A 132 -1.42 1.11 14.65
N ALA A 133 -2.58 1.72 14.37
CA ALA A 133 -2.70 3.15 14.09
C ALA A 133 -2.25 4.01 15.28
N GLU A 134 -2.64 3.67 16.51
CA GLU A 134 -2.22 4.38 17.71
C GLU A 134 -0.69 4.39 17.86
N LYS A 135 -0.04 3.23 17.70
CA LYS A 135 1.42 3.13 17.77
C LYS A 135 2.10 3.93 16.67
N LEU A 136 1.62 3.85 15.44
CA LEU A 136 2.15 4.63 14.31
C LEU A 136 1.99 6.13 14.53
N THR A 137 0.85 6.57 15.06
CA THR A 137 0.61 7.97 15.41
C THR A 137 1.55 8.42 16.53
N GLY A 138 1.85 7.54 17.50
CA GLY A 138 2.87 7.77 18.51
C GLY A 138 4.27 7.99 17.95
N HIS A 139 4.58 7.41 16.78
CA HIS A 139 5.82 7.66 16.02
C HIS A 139 5.71 8.87 15.05
N GLY A 140 4.59 9.59 15.04
CA GLY A 140 4.37 10.79 14.23
C GLY A 140 3.86 10.54 12.82
N PHE A 141 3.44 9.32 12.48
CA PHE A 141 2.84 9.05 11.17
C PHE A 141 1.39 9.51 11.09
N ASP A 142 1.02 10.07 9.93
CA ASP A 142 -0.38 10.19 9.55
C ASP A 142 -0.91 8.80 9.17
N VAL A 143 -2.06 8.41 9.73
CA VAL A 143 -2.67 7.12 9.47
C VAL A 143 -4.06 7.30 8.86
N ILE A 144 -4.33 6.54 7.80
CA ILE A 144 -5.59 6.53 7.07
C ILE A 144 -6.22 5.14 7.22
N LEU A 145 -7.34 5.06 7.93
CA LEU A 145 -8.17 3.85 7.94
C LEU A 145 -9.19 3.96 6.80
N SER A 146 -9.02 3.14 5.77
CA SER A 146 -9.86 3.15 4.58
C SER A 146 -10.74 1.90 4.56
N ILE A 147 -11.92 2.02 5.13
CA ILE A 147 -12.96 0.99 5.04
C ILE A 147 -13.64 1.20 3.69
N GLY A 148 -13.42 0.30 2.73
CA GLY A 148 -14.07 0.34 1.42
C GLY A 148 -15.60 0.28 1.56
N ASP A 149 -16.34 0.78 0.56
CA ASP A 149 -17.79 0.60 0.53
C ASP A 149 -18.09 -0.88 0.24
N LEU A 150 -18.76 -1.57 1.18
CA LEU A 150 -19.17 -2.97 1.03
C LEU A 150 -20.03 -3.19 -0.22
N LYS A 151 -20.75 -2.16 -0.68
CA LYS A 151 -21.55 -2.21 -1.92
C LYS A 151 -20.71 -2.38 -3.18
N GLU A 152 -19.45 -1.93 -3.17
CA GLU A 152 -18.54 -2.16 -4.28
C GLU A 152 -18.20 -3.65 -4.45
N ASN A 153 -18.28 -4.45 -3.38
CA ASN A 153 -18.12 -5.90 -3.46
C ASN A 153 -19.28 -6.58 -4.19
N GLU A 154 -20.50 -6.07 -4.07
CA GLU A 154 -21.69 -6.64 -4.70
C GLU A 154 -21.67 -6.48 -6.23
N ILE A 155 -21.13 -5.36 -6.71
CA ILE A 155 -21.00 -5.09 -8.16
C ILE A 155 -19.67 -5.54 -8.75
N GLY A 156 -18.76 -6.08 -7.92
CA GLY A 156 -17.46 -6.61 -8.36
C GLY A 156 -16.50 -5.55 -8.86
N SER A 157 -16.62 -4.28 -8.38
CA SER A 157 -15.75 -3.17 -8.79
C SER A 157 -14.48 -3.04 -7.96
N ASN A 158 -14.34 -3.80 -6.87
CA ASN A 158 -13.14 -3.79 -6.06
C ASN A 158 -11.94 -4.44 -6.74
N CYS A 159 -10.76 -4.00 -6.36
CA CYS A 159 -9.49 -4.47 -6.91
C CYS A 159 -9.39 -6.01 -6.88
N GLY A 160 -9.09 -6.62 -8.01
CA GLY A 160 -8.93 -8.07 -8.16
C GLY A 160 -10.21 -8.85 -8.45
N GLN A 161 -11.41 -8.29 -8.29
CA GLN A 161 -12.67 -9.01 -8.51
C GLN A 161 -13.06 -9.11 -9.99
N SER A 162 -12.74 -8.11 -10.80
CA SER A 162 -13.20 -8.03 -12.20
C SER A 162 -12.48 -8.97 -13.15
N VAL A 163 -11.21 -9.28 -12.89
CA VAL A 163 -10.35 -10.00 -13.84
C VAL A 163 -10.73 -11.49 -13.97
N ARG A 164 -11.17 -12.13 -12.91
CA ARG A 164 -11.52 -13.56 -12.93
C ARG A 164 -12.91 -13.88 -13.51
N ARG A 165 -13.87 -12.96 -13.40
CA ARG A 165 -15.19 -13.16 -14.02
C ARG A 165 -15.13 -13.22 -15.54
N LEU A 166 -14.21 -12.48 -16.17
CA LEU A 166 -14.00 -12.51 -17.63
C LEU A 166 -13.36 -13.81 -18.11
N HIS A 167 -12.55 -14.49 -17.29
CA HIS A 167 -11.92 -15.76 -17.65
C HIS A 167 -12.79 -17.00 -17.44
N LYS A 168 -13.87 -16.92 -16.64
CA LYS A 168 -14.83 -18.04 -16.46
C LYS A 168 -15.97 -18.03 -17.50
N SER A 169 -16.02 -17.04 -18.39
CA SER A 169 -17.08 -16.90 -19.41
C SER A 169 -16.60 -17.28 -20.83
N ILE A 170 -15.42 -17.88 -20.95
CA ILE A 170 -14.84 -18.47 -22.18
C ILE A 170 -14.53 -19.94 -21.88
#